data_3af9bb0a68733278cc92e5a4621fa8c7
#
_entry.id   3af9bb0a68733278cc92e5a4621fa8c7
#
_cell.length_a   1.000
_cell.length_b   1.000
_cell.length_c   1.000
_cell.angle_alpha   90.00
_cell.angle_beta   90.00
_cell.angle_gamma   90.00
#
_symmetry.space_group_name_H-M   'P 1'
#
loop_
_entity.id
_entity.type
_entity.pdbx_description
1 polymer ?
#
loop_
_entity_poly.entity_id
_entity_poly.type
_entity_poly.pdbx_seq_one_letter_code
_entity_poly.pdbx_strand_id
1 'polypeptide(L)'
;AVEMGGANVRRGGVEPVWKKGPDLSKASVWKSELWRHADDEPTREGAVKRLVKMLKDLIAAAEAEGFKLAPFIGISCPGVINHDGSIEKGAQNLPGNWESSKFNLPLLLHTAIPKIGGEDTAIVMHNDAVVQGLSEAPFMADVQHWGALTIGTGLGNVRFTNRKDDDG
;
A
#
# COMPACT_ATOMS: atom_id res chain seq x y z
N ALA A 1 -6.53 0.70 -0.16
CA ALA A 1 -5.21 0.13 0.14
C ALA A 1 -4.90 -1.04 -0.78
N VAL A 2 -3.65 -1.24 -1.08
CA VAL A 2 -3.10 -2.34 -1.89
C VAL A 2 -1.95 -2.98 -1.14
N GLU A 3 -1.94 -4.30 -1.08
CA GLU A 3 -0.80 -5.11 -0.64
C GLU A 3 -0.33 -5.93 -1.83
N MET A 4 0.95 -5.84 -2.16
CA MET A 4 1.60 -6.65 -3.19
C MET A 4 2.62 -7.55 -2.52
N GLY A 5 2.49 -8.84 -2.73
CA GLY A 5 3.43 -9.85 -2.23
C GLY A 5 3.96 -10.72 -3.36
N GLY A 6 4.93 -11.57 -3.08
CA GLY A 6 5.59 -12.41 -4.07
C GLY A 6 4.68 -13.38 -4.83
N ALA A 7 3.50 -13.69 -4.33
CA ALA A 7 2.53 -14.59 -4.98
C ALA A 7 1.13 -13.97 -5.15
N ASN A 8 0.83 -12.89 -4.45
CA ASN A 8 -0.53 -12.38 -4.32
C ASN A 8 -0.56 -10.85 -4.43
N VAL A 9 -1.68 -10.34 -4.94
CA VAL A 9 -2.10 -8.94 -4.79
C VAL A 9 -3.41 -8.91 -4.04
N ARG A 10 -3.47 -8.11 -2.96
CA ARG A 10 -4.69 -7.86 -2.21
C ARG A 10 -5.06 -6.38 -2.31
N ARG A 11 -6.33 -6.10 -2.52
CA ARG A 11 -6.90 -4.75 -2.42
C ARG A 11 -7.94 -4.71 -1.32
N GLY A 12 -8.16 -3.55 -0.73
CA GLY A 12 -9.23 -3.38 0.24
C GLY A 12 -9.55 -1.92 0.51
N GLY A 13 -10.80 -1.65 0.86
CA GLY A 13 -11.25 -0.41 1.47
C GLY A 13 -11.09 -0.50 2.98
N VAL A 14 -10.53 0.53 3.60
CA VAL A 14 -10.36 0.62 5.05
C VAL A 14 -11.20 1.78 5.56
N GLU A 15 -12.04 1.53 6.55
CA GLU A 15 -12.82 2.54 7.24
C GLU A 15 -12.11 2.93 8.54
N PRO A 16 -11.46 4.11 8.61
CA PRO A 16 -10.85 4.59 9.84
C PRO A 16 -11.89 5.22 10.76
N VAL A 17 -11.77 4.98 12.06
CA VAL A 17 -12.60 5.65 13.08
C VAL A 17 -11.83 6.86 13.62
N TRP A 18 -12.24 8.06 13.18
CA TRP A 18 -11.64 9.33 13.59
C TRP A 18 -12.34 9.89 14.82
N LYS A 19 -11.80 9.71 16.01
CA LYS A 19 -12.38 10.33 17.24
C LYS A 19 -11.59 11.53 17.77
N LYS A 20 -10.29 11.58 17.65
CA LYS A 20 -9.39 12.70 18.02
C LYS A 20 -7.99 12.47 17.45
N GLY A 21 -7.85 12.49 16.13
CA GLY A 21 -6.61 12.13 15.43
C GLY A 21 -6.67 10.75 14.77
N PRO A 22 -5.64 10.32 14.06
CA PRO A 22 -5.63 9.08 13.29
C PRO A 22 -5.48 7.85 14.19
N ASP A 23 -6.55 7.46 14.89
CA ASP A 23 -6.59 6.20 15.64
C ASP A 23 -7.04 5.07 14.71
N LEU A 24 -6.06 4.33 14.18
CA LEU A 24 -6.30 3.18 13.34
C LEU A 24 -6.57 1.89 14.13
N SER A 25 -6.51 1.90 15.46
CA SER A 25 -6.72 0.72 16.30
C SER A 25 -8.12 0.12 16.16
N LYS A 26 -9.08 0.92 15.69
CA LYS A 26 -10.47 0.51 15.43
C LYS A 26 -10.83 0.49 13.95
N ALA A 27 -9.86 0.65 13.08
CA ALA A 27 -10.08 0.58 11.65
C ALA A 27 -10.57 -0.81 11.24
N SER A 28 -11.53 -0.85 10.36
CA SER A 28 -12.04 -2.11 9.80
C SER A 28 -11.85 -2.16 8.28
N VAL A 29 -11.67 -3.38 7.76
CA VAL A 29 -11.65 -3.60 6.33
C VAL A 29 -13.09 -3.78 5.86
N TRP A 30 -13.62 -2.79 5.12
CA TRP A 30 -14.96 -2.85 4.56
C TRP A 30 -15.09 -3.95 3.50
N LYS A 31 -14.14 -4.03 2.56
CA LYS A 31 -14.14 -5.00 1.45
C LYS A 31 -12.72 -5.30 1.02
N SER A 32 -12.43 -6.56 0.76
CA SER A 32 -11.14 -6.98 0.23
C SER A 32 -11.30 -8.00 -0.89
N GLU A 33 -10.36 -8.02 -1.82
CA GLU A 33 -10.23 -9.04 -2.86
C GLU A 33 -8.76 -9.48 -2.92
N LEU A 34 -8.56 -10.77 -3.04
CA LEU A 34 -7.27 -11.40 -3.22
C LEU A 34 -7.15 -11.91 -4.66
N TRP A 35 -6.08 -11.55 -5.32
CA TRP A 35 -5.69 -12.14 -6.60
C TRP A 35 -4.34 -12.86 -6.47
N ARG A 36 -4.31 -14.13 -6.79
CA ARG A 36 -3.10 -14.97 -6.81
C ARG A 36 -2.42 -14.85 -8.17
N HIS A 37 -1.64 -13.81 -8.38
CA HIS A 37 -0.98 -13.56 -9.66
C HIS A 37 0.03 -14.64 -10.05
N ALA A 38 0.58 -15.38 -9.07
CA ALA A 38 1.48 -16.50 -9.33
C ALA A 38 0.80 -17.64 -10.11
N ASP A 39 -0.53 -17.79 -9.97
CA ASP A 39 -1.28 -18.84 -10.68
C ASP A 39 -1.57 -18.43 -12.13
N ASP A 40 -1.63 -17.13 -12.41
CA ASP A 40 -1.95 -16.57 -13.73
C ASP A 40 -0.69 -16.26 -14.58
N GLU A 41 0.50 -16.25 -13.96
CA GLU A 41 1.79 -15.88 -14.56
C GLU A 41 1.72 -14.65 -15.50
N PRO A 42 1.14 -13.51 -15.04
CA PRO A 42 0.93 -12.37 -15.91
C PRO A 42 2.25 -11.68 -16.26
N THR A 43 2.26 -10.95 -17.38
CA THR A 43 3.31 -9.96 -17.63
C THR A 43 3.18 -8.80 -16.63
N ARG A 44 4.25 -8.00 -16.45
CA ARG A 44 4.19 -6.77 -15.63
C ARG A 44 3.04 -5.86 -16.04
N GLU A 45 2.89 -5.63 -17.35
CA GLU A 45 1.84 -4.80 -17.94
C GLU A 45 0.45 -5.39 -17.68
N GLY A 46 0.31 -6.70 -17.78
CA GLY A 46 -0.92 -7.42 -17.46
C GLY A 46 -1.28 -7.30 -15.97
N ALA A 47 -0.28 -7.43 -15.09
CA ALA A 47 -0.46 -7.27 -13.65
C ALA A 47 -0.91 -5.85 -13.28
N VAL A 48 -0.27 -4.81 -13.85
CA VAL A 48 -0.67 -3.41 -13.63
C VAL A 48 -2.09 -3.15 -14.14
N LYS A 49 -2.43 -3.63 -15.35
CA LYS A 49 -3.78 -3.49 -15.92
C LYS A 49 -4.85 -4.13 -15.02
N ARG A 50 -4.57 -5.32 -14.49
CA ARG A 50 -5.50 -5.99 -13.57
C ARG A 50 -5.62 -5.25 -12.25
N LEU A 51 -4.52 -4.78 -11.68
CA LEU A 51 -4.54 -3.96 -10.46
C LEU A 51 -5.38 -2.69 -10.64
N VAL A 52 -5.19 -1.96 -11.75
CA VAL A 52 -5.99 -0.78 -12.09
C VAL A 52 -7.48 -1.13 -12.15
N LYS A 53 -7.84 -2.25 -12.83
CA LYS A 53 -9.23 -2.70 -12.89
C LYS A 53 -9.77 -3.01 -11.50
N MET A 54 -9.04 -3.78 -10.70
CA MET A 54 -9.44 -4.10 -9.33
C MET A 54 -9.70 -2.85 -8.49
N LEU A 55 -8.82 -1.84 -8.57
CA LEU A 55 -8.99 -0.58 -7.85
C LEU A 55 -10.21 0.21 -8.32
N LYS A 56 -10.42 0.32 -9.64
CA LYS A 56 -11.60 0.99 -10.20
C LYS A 56 -12.90 0.32 -9.78
N ASP A 57 -12.94 -1.01 -9.81
CA ASP A 57 -14.12 -1.78 -9.36
C ASP A 57 -14.40 -1.56 -7.87
N LEU A 58 -13.35 -1.46 -7.04
CA LEU A 58 -13.50 -1.20 -5.60
C LEU A 58 -14.03 0.22 -5.34
N ILE A 59 -13.50 1.22 -6.04
CA ILE A 59 -13.93 2.62 -5.95
C ILE A 59 -15.40 2.73 -6.34
N ALA A 60 -15.78 2.17 -7.51
CA ALA A 60 -17.15 2.19 -7.99
C ALA A 60 -18.13 1.49 -7.03
N ALA A 61 -17.71 0.36 -6.43
CA ALA A 61 -18.52 -0.33 -5.43
C ALA A 61 -18.74 0.51 -4.18
N ALA A 62 -17.69 1.19 -3.69
CA ALA A 62 -17.79 2.06 -2.52
C ALA A 62 -18.70 3.27 -2.78
N GLU A 63 -18.56 3.91 -3.94
CA GLU A 63 -19.41 5.04 -4.36
C GLU A 63 -20.88 4.60 -4.49
N ALA A 64 -21.13 3.41 -5.05
CA ALA A 64 -22.50 2.86 -5.18
C ALA A 64 -23.14 2.56 -3.81
N GLU A 65 -22.36 2.22 -2.80
CA GLU A 65 -22.82 2.05 -1.41
C GLU A 65 -22.88 3.36 -0.61
N GLY A 66 -22.54 4.50 -1.24
CA GLY A 66 -22.62 5.83 -0.63
C GLY A 66 -21.43 6.21 0.24
N PHE A 67 -20.31 5.46 0.19
CA PHE A 67 -19.13 5.83 0.94
C PHE A 67 -18.44 7.06 0.34
N LYS A 68 -18.05 7.99 1.20
CA LYS A 68 -17.17 9.10 0.83
C LYS A 68 -15.72 8.63 0.93
N LEU A 69 -15.10 8.40 -0.21
CA LEU A 69 -13.71 7.95 -0.27
C LEU A 69 -12.74 9.13 -0.09
N ALA A 70 -11.67 8.91 0.69
CA ALA A 70 -10.51 9.79 0.64
C ALA A 70 -9.78 9.61 -0.70
N PRO A 71 -9.26 10.68 -1.32
CA PRO A 71 -8.54 10.64 -2.59
C PRO A 71 -7.12 10.08 -2.39
N PHE A 72 -7.01 8.88 -1.82
CA PHE A 72 -5.74 8.29 -1.38
C PHE A 72 -5.66 6.79 -1.69
N ILE A 73 -4.54 6.36 -2.27
CA ILE A 73 -4.19 4.96 -2.47
C ILE A 73 -2.85 4.67 -1.79
N GLY A 74 -2.87 3.89 -0.72
CA GLY A 74 -1.65 3.36 -0.09
C GLY A 74 -1.28 2.01 -0.67
N ILE A 75 0.00 1.79 -0.95
CA ILE A 75 0.55 0.57 -1.53
C ILE A 75 1.66 0.02 -0.64
N SER A 76 1.53 -1.23 -0.24
CA SER A 76 2.59 -2.05 0.33
C SER A 76 3.20 -2.89 -0.78
N CYS A 77 4.51 -2.82 -0.98
CA CYS A 77 5.22 -3.50 -2.07
C CYS A 77 6.57 -4.03 -1.57
N PRO A 78 7.00 -5.24 -1.99
CA PRO A 78 8.33 -5.71 -1.65
C PRO A 78 9.42 -4.86 -2.30
N GLY A 79 10.58 -4.82 -1.67
CA GLY A 79 11.77 -4.18 -2.20
C GLY A 79 12.12 -2.83 -1.56
N VAL A 80 13.20 -2.25 -2.03
CA VAL A 80 13.67 -0.91 -1.63
C VAL A 80 12.99 0.11 -2.51
N ILE A 81 12.16 0.94 -1.88
CA ILE A 81 11.34 1.95 -2.57
C ILE A 81 12.04 3.31 -2.47
N ASN A 82 12.28 3.93 -3.60
CA ASN A 82 12.86 5.27 -3.70
C ASN A 82 11.81 6.36 -3.40
N HIS A 83 12.28 7.58 -3.16
CA HIS A 83 11.42 8.74 -2.89
C HIS A 83 10.40 9.05 -4.00
N ASP A 84 10.75 8.74 -5.26
CA ASP A 84 9.88 8.94 -6.42
C ASP A 84 8.87 7.78 -6.62
N GLY A 85 8.91 6.76 -5.76
CA GLY A 85 8.08 5.58 -5.85
C GLY A 85 8.57 4.52 -6.85
N SER A 86 9.77 4.67 -7.41
CA SER A 86 10.42 3.60 -8.17
C SER A 86 10.98 2.52 -7.23
N ILE A 87 11.18 1.31 -7.73
CA ILE A 87 11.75 0.20 -6.97
C ILE A 87 13.21 0.04 -7.37
N GLU A 88 14.12 0.20 -6.41
CA GLU A 88 15.55 0.02 -6.64
C GLU A 88 15.91 -1.45 -6.81
N LYS A 89 15.46 -2.30 -5.90
CA LYS A 89 15.73 -3.74 -5.86
C LYS A 89 14.77 -4.47 -4.92
N GLY A 90 14.73 -5.80 -5.01
CA GLY A 90 13.96 -6.67 -4.10
C GLY A 90 12.54 -6.99 -4.57
N ALA A 91 12.22 -6.69 -5.83
CA ALA A 91 10.93 -6.97 -6.46
C ALA A 91 10.95 -8.19 -7.40
N GLN A 92 11.97 -9.04 -7.31
CA GLN A 92 12.18 -10.18 -8.23
C GLN A 92 11.07 -11.23 -8.19
N ASN A 93 10.24 -11.24 -7.14
CA ASN A 93 9.10 -12.15 -7.02
C ASN A 93 7.81 -11.59 -7.66
N LEU A 94 7.85 -10.35 -8.16
CA LEU A 94 6.74 -9.77 -8.90
C LEU A 94 6.85 -10.13 -10.39
N PRO A 95 5.73 -10.21 -11.13
CA PRO A 95 5.73 -10.63 -12.52
C PRO A 95 6.43 -9.60 -13.43
N GLY A 96 7.52 -9.99 -14.05
CA GLY A 96 8.33 -9.15 -14.94
C GLY A 96 9.31 -8.23 -14.19
N ASN A 97 9.90 -7.26 -14.89
CA ASN A 97 10.90 -6.36 -14.33
C ASN A 97 10.27 -5.09 -13.73
N TRP A 98 10.15 -5.05 -12.42
CA TRP A 98 9.64 -3.92 -11.64
C TRP A 98 10.75 -2.96 -11.20
N GLU A 99 12.02 -3.36 -11.31
CA GLU A 99 13.21 -2.59 -10.90
C GLU A 99 13.77 -1.73 -12.05
N SER A 100 13.03 -1.63 -13.16
CA SER A 100 13.40 -0.81 -14.30
C SER A 100 13.30 0.67 -13.96
N SER A 101 14.33 1.46 -14.30
CA SER A 101 14.32 2.93 -14.18
C SER A 101 13.22 3.63 -15.00
N LYS A 102 12.60 2.91 -15.94
CA LYS A 102 11.48 3.39 -16.76
C LYS A 102 10.11 2.98 -16.20
N PHE A 103 10.08 2.28 -15.06
CA PHE A 103 8.85 1.81 -14.46
C PHE A 103 8.60 2.50 -13.12
N ASN A 104 7.43 3.08 -12.98
CA ASN A 104 6.97 3.71 -11.74
C ASN A 104 5.49 3.39 -11.55
N LEU A 105 5.17 2.48 -10.61
CA LEU A 105 3.81 2.04 -10.35
C LEU A 105 2.91 3.18 -9.85
N PRO A 106 3.31 4.01 -8.88
CA PRO A 106 2.51 5.16 -8.45
C PRO A 106 2.11 6.09 -9.60
N LEU A 107 3.05 6.41 -10.49
CA LEU A 107 2.77 7.26 -11.66
C LEU A 107 1.76 6.62 -12.62
N LEU A 108 1.90 5.32 -12.89
CA LEU A 108 0.95 4.58 -13.75
C LEU A 108 -0.44 4.53 -13.14
N LEU A 109 -0.54 4.31 -11.82
CA LEU A 109 -1.82 4.31 -11.12
C LEU A 109 -2.46 5.70 -11.07
N HIS A 110 -1.67 6.76 -10.83
CA HIS A 110 -2.15 8.14 -10.88
C HIS A 110 -2.70 8.49 -12.26
N THR A 111 -1.98 8.09 -13.33
CA THR A 111 -2.45 8.29 -14.71
C THR A 111 -3.78 7.57 -14.98
N ALA A 112 -3.95 6.36 -14.44
CA ALA A 112 -5.15 5.55 -14.64
C ALA A 112 -6.32 5.95 -13.75
N ILE A 113 -6.05 6.50 -12.56
CA ILE A 113 -7.02 6.92 -11.53
C ILE A 113 -6.60 8.30 -11.01
N PRO A 114 -6.73 9.35 -11.83
CA PRO A 114 -6.25 10.69 -11.46
C PRO A 114 -7.09 11.34 -10.36
N LYS A 115 -8.35 10.91 -10.21
CA LYS A 115 -9.28 11.46 -9.22
C LYS A 115 -10.09 10.38 -8.52
N ILE A 116 -10.36 10.60 -7.24
CA ILE A 116 -11.31 9.84 -6.44
C ILE A 116 -12.23 10.85 -5.76
N GLY A 117 -13.57 10.67 -5.91
CA GLY A 117 -14.53 11.60 -5.34
C GLY A 117 -14.42 13.04 -5.85
N GLY A 118 -13.84 13.23 -7.05
CA GLY A 118 -13.62 14.55 -7.66
C GLY A 118 -12.29 15.23 -7.28
N GLU A 119 -11.56 14.73 -6.28
CA GLU A 119 -10.29 15.25 -5.78
C GLU A 119 -9.10 14.52 -6.41
N ASP A 120 -7.95 15.18 -6.51
CA ASP A 120 -6.74 14.57 -7.08
C ASP A 120 -6.22 13.42 -6.21
N THR A 121 -5.93 12.28 -6.83
CA THR A 121 -5.53 11.06 -6.11
C THR A 121 -4.09 11.15 -5.64
N ALA A 122 -3.88 11.11 -4.32
CA ALA A 122 -2.55 10.90 -3.74
C ALA A 122 -2.22 9.39 -3.71
N ILE A 123 -1.04 9.02 -4.18
CA ILE A 123 -0.58 7.63 -4.17
C ILE A 123 0.75 7.55 -3.43
N VAL A 124 0.79 6.71 -2.40
CA VAL A 124 1.99 6.46 -1.59
C VAL A 124 2.31 4.98 -1.62
N MET A 125 3.56 4.66 -1.92
CA MET A 125 4.08 3.29 -1.92
C MET A 125 5.25 3.18 -0.95
N HIS A 126 5.22 2.15 -0.11
CA HIS A 126 6.29 1.81 0.80
C HIS A 126 6.59 0.31 0.81
N ASN A 127 7.77 -0.02 1.31
CA ASN A 127 8.16 -1.40 1.58
C ASN A 127 7.15 -2.08 2.53
N ASP A 128 6.89 -3.36 2.34
CA ASP A 128 5.94 -4.16 3.12
C ASP A 128 6.25 -4.19 4.62
N ALA A 129 7.52 -4.34 5.02
CA ALA A 129 7.91 -4.28 6.43
C ALA A 129 7.69 -2.88 7.04
N VAL A 130 7.91 -1.79 6.24
CA VAL A 130 7.62 -0.42 6.69
C VAL A 130 6.12 -0.25 6.93
N VAL A 131 5.27 -0.68 5.99
CA VAL A 131 3.81 -0.55 6.13
C VAL A 131 3.31 -1.38 7.30
N GLN A 132 3.83 -2.61 7.49
CA GLN A 132 3.49 -3.43 8.65
C GLN A 132 3.91 -2.75 9.96
N GLY A 133 5.12 -2.21 10.03
CA GLY A 133 5.56 -1.47 11.21
C GLY A 133 4.69 -0.24 11.48
N LEU A 134 4.34 0.54 10.44
CA LEU A 134 3.45 1.69 10.60
C LEU A 134 2.07 1.31 11.16
N SER A 135 1.56 0.11 10.87
CA SER A 135 0.30 -0.36 11.44
C SER A 135 0.38 -0.61 12.96
N GLU A 136 1.57 -0.88 13.48
CA GLU A 136 1.83 -1.07 14.90
C GLU A 136 2.17 0.24 15.64
N ALA A 137 2.46 1.32 14.92
CA ALA A 137 2.87 2.60 15.51
C ALA A 137 1.92 3.12 16.61
N PRO A 138 0.57 3.01 16.50
CA PRO A 138 -0.35 3.41 17.55
C PRO A 138 -0.16 2.67 18.88
N PHE A 139 0.36 1.44 18.83
CA PHE A 139 0.57 0.57 20.00
C PHE A 139 1.98 0.68 20.58
N MET A 140 2.88 1.37 19.87
CA MET A 140 4.30 1.53 20.22
C MET A 140 4.67 2.97 20.60
N ALA A 141 3.67 3.81 20.90
CA ALA A 141 3.88 5.23 21.15
C ALA A 141 4.80 5.53 22.37
N ASP A 142 4.82 4.63 23.36
CA ASP A 142 5.63 4.69 24.58
C ASP A 142 7.01 4.01 24.47
N VAL A 143 7.30 3.36 23.32
CA VAL A 143 8.54 2.64 23.09
C VAL A 143 9.46 3.47 22.20
N GLN A 144 10.60 3.94 22.75
CA GLN A 144 11.50 4.83 22.01
C GLN A 144 12.12 4.19 20.75
N HIS A 145 12.53 2.93 20.82
CA HIS A 145 13.12 2.20 19.70
C HIS A 145 12.44 0.85 19.54
N TRP A 146 11.94 0.59 18.38
CA TRP A 146 11.24 -0.67 18.06
C TRP A 146 11.39 -1.02 16.57
N GLY A 147 10.94 -2.17 16.15
CA GLY A 147 11.02 -2.59 14.77
C GLY A 147 10.00 -3.66 14.42
N ALA A 148 9.82 -3.89 13.14
CA ALA A 148 9.02 -4.98 12.61
C ALA A 148 9.90 -5.90 11.75
N LEU A 149 9.61 -7.19 11.83
CA LEU A 149 10.24 -8.24 11.03
C LEU A 149 9.13 -8.99 10.28
N THR A 150 9.19 -8.93 8.97
CA THR A 150 8.26 -9.64 8.09
C THR A 150 8.95 -10.87 7.53
N ILE A 151 8.38 -12.04 7.78
CA ILE A 151 8.88 -13.33 7.29
C ILE A 151 7.82 -13.92 6.35
N GLY A 152 8.15 -13.99 5.06
CA GLY A 152 7.30 -14.57 4.02
C GLY A 152 8.16 -15.29 2.98
N THR A 153 7.91 -15.08 1.70
CA THR A 153 8.79 -15.54 0.61
C THR A 153 10.20 -14.92 0.72
N GLY A 154 10.28 -13.73 1.30
CA GLY A 154 11.51 -13.03 1.67
C GLY A 154 11.51 -12.62 3.12
N LEU A 155 12.57 -11.95 3.54
CA LEU A 155 12.74 -11.36 4.87
C LEU A 155 12.79 -9.85 4.73
N GLY A 156 11.78 -9.17 5.29
CA GLY A 156 11.73 -7.72 5.42
C GLY A 156 11.99 -7.29 6.86
N ASN A 157 12.64 -6.14 7.05
CA ASN A 157 12.80 -5.56 8.38
C ASN A 157 12.73 -4.03 8.31
N VAL A 158 12.30 -3.42 9.42
CA VAL A 158 12.27 -1.97 9.58
C VAL A 158 12.52 -1.62 11.04
N ARG A 159 13.17 -0.49 11.26
CA ARG A 159 13.41 0.10 12.58
C ARG A 159 12.74 1.46 12.66
N PHE A 160 12.07 1.71 13.78
CA PHE A 160 11.45 2.98 14.12
C PHE A 160 12.11 3.60 15.35
N THR A 161 12.09 4.91 15.40
CA THR A 161 12.49 5.69 16.56
C THR A 161 11.42 6.74 16.82
N ASN A 162 10.70 6.62 17.94
CA ASN A 162 9.79 7.63 18.41
C ASN A 162 10.60 8.78 19.01
N ARG A 163 10.54 9.94 18.38
CA ARG A 163 11.14 11.15 18.94
C ARG A 163 10.11 11.74 19.93
N LYS A 164 10.58 12.13 21.11
CA LYS A 164 9.78 13.05 21.93
C LYS A 164 9.74 14.34 21.18
N ASP A 165 8.54 14.91 21.04
CA ASP A 165 8.43 16.28 20.58
C ASP A 165 9.26 17.12 21.54
N ASP A 166 10.30 17.77 21.04
CA ASP A 166 10.95 18.85 21.77
C ASP A 166 9.90 19.99 21.73
N ASP A 167 9.14 20.10 22.82
CA ASP A 167 8.33 21.29 23.10
C ASP A 167 9.31 22.45 23.21
N GLY A 168 9.59 23.10 22.06
CA GLY A 168 10.35 24.33 21.94
C GLY A 168 9.42 25.55 22.04
#